data_6938a8a32c0299fc73c093758dbe8383
#
_entry.id   6938a8a32c0299fc73c093758dbe8383
#
_cell.length_a   1.000
_cell.length_b   1.000
_cell.length_c   1.000
_cell.angle_alpha   90.00
_cell.angle_beta   90.00
_cell.angle_gamma   90.00
#
_symmetry.space_group_name_H-M   'P 1'
#
loop_
_entity.id
_entity.type
_entity.pdbx_description
1 polymer ?
#
loop_
_entity_poly.entity_id
_entity_poly.type
_entity_poly.pdbx_seq_one_letter_code
_entity_poly.pdbx_strand_id
1 'polypeptide(L)'
;MGRIAAVGLRHGRDRTMTGTKETRGVTRRAALQVGLLGAGMAVAPHAFSQTRVTVDEANLRPRPIAIPDFLSDDPKLGAEIAGVISADLESSGLFRPLDRAAFIEQIRDLNVAPRFADWRSVGAEALVVGRVSRLSDGRLRSEFRLWDVVLGKPLTGQQFSTIPANWRRIGHIIADQVYEKLTLEKGYFDTRIVFIDETGPKEKRLKRLAIMDQDGANVRLLTQGRELVLTPRFSPTSQEITYMVYTRDQPRVVLMRLDTGEQEVVGDFPGMTFAPRFSPDGQRIIMSFQTGGASSIVEMDLRSRQSRQLTRTEAIDTGPCYDPTGRQIVFESDRDGTQQLYVMESDGSGMRRISYGEGRYSTPVWSPRGDYIAFTKQYGGQFLIGVIKPDGSGERILTEGFHNEGPTWAPNGRVLMFFRDHPGPRGGPRIYSIDLTGYNERLIPTPSFASDPAWSPLLS
;
A
#
# COMPACT_ATOMS: atom_id res chain seq x y z
N MET A 1 -58.42 11.68 -21.18
CA MET A 1 -59.37 10.68 -21.72
C MET A 1 -58.64 9.37 -21.64
N GLY A 2 -58.87 8.45 -20.83
CA GLY A 2 -59.98 7.79 -20.18
C GLY A 2 -59.47 6.46 -19.77
N ARG A 3 -59.44 6.18 -18.51
CA ARG A 3 -60.21 5.25 -17.66
C ARG A 3 -59.91 3.77 -17.91
N ILE A 4 -59.30 3.05 -16.89
CA ILE A 4 -59.92 2.40 -15.69
C ILE A 4 -60.42 0.99 -16.05
N ALA A 5 -59.96 -0.03 -15.32
CA ALA A 5 -60.65 -1.03 -14.45
C ALA A 5 -59.64 -2.17 -14.17
N ALA A 6 -59.27 -2.55 -13.04
CA ALA A 6 -59.72 -2.94 -11.69
C ALA A 6 -60.66 -4.17 -11.69
N VAL A 7 -60.48 -5.01 -10.64
CA VAL A 7 -61.30 -6.12 -10.12
C VAL A 7 -60.72 -7.51 -10.46
N GLY A 8 -60.52 -8.41 -9.55
CA GLY A 8 -60.90 -8.55 -8.14
C GLY A 8 -60.49 -9.90 -7.57
N LEU A 9 -60.46 -9.90 -6.29
CA LEU A 9 -60.35 -10.91 -5.26
C LEU A 9 -61.14 -12.23 -5.45
N ARG A 10 -60.59 -13.35 -4.89
CA ARG A 10 -61.18 -14.22 -3.86
C ARG A 10 -60.33 -15.46 -3.67
N HIS A 11 -59.83 -15.78 -2.50
CA HIS A 11 -60.35 -16.46 -1.32
C HIS A 11 -60.51 -17.99 -1.48
N GLY A 12 -59.94 -18.72 -0.54
CA GLY A 12 -60.37 -20.06 -0.12
C GLY A 12 -59.22 -20.95 0.35
N ARG A 13 -58.90 -20.92 1.61
CA ARG A 13 -59.18 -21.78 2.76
C ARG A 13 -58.47 -23.12 2.82
N ASP A 14 -57.66 -23.22 3.86
CA ASP A 14 -57.54 -24.23 4.91
C ASP A 14 -57.74 -25.71 4.58
N ARG A 15 -56.77 -26.48 5.03
CA ARG A 15 -56.97 -27.63 5.93
C ARG A 15 -55.69 -28.10 6.58
N THR A 16 -55.70 -28.06 7.88
CA THR A 16 -54.91 -28.73 8.89
C THR A 16 -55.04 -30.27 8.84
N MET A 17 -54.02 -30.99 9.29
CA MET A 17 -54.05 -32.12 10.24
C MET A 17 -52.62 -32.72 10.32
N THR A 18 -51.96 -32.63 11.45
CA THR A 18 -51.84 -33.45 12.67
C THR A 18 -51.33 -34.88 12.47
N GLY A 19 -50.35 -35.27 13.26
CA GLY A 19 -50.04 -36.65 13.60
C GLY A 19 -48.52 -36.87 13.80
N THR A 20 -48.08 -36.75 14.97
CA THR A 20 -47.72 -37.54 16.14
C THR A 20 -46.37 -38.23 16.09
N LYS A 21 -45.59 -37.86 17.07
CA LYS A 21 -44.62 -38.55 17.92
C LYS A 21 -44.29 -40.05 17.64
N GLU A 22 -43.01 -40.35 17.69
CA GLU A 22 -42.55 -41.42 18.58
C GLU A 22 -41.08 -41.22 18.99
N THR A 23 -40.88 -41.22 20.28
CA THR A 23 -39.66 -41.25 21.07
C THR A 23 -39.29 -42.71 21.38
N ARG A 24 -37.97 -43.03 21.35
CA ARG A 24 -37.31 -44.06 22.16
C ARG A 24 -35.83 -43.81 22.04
N GLY A 25 -35.02 -43.61 23.04
CA GLY A 25 -35.02 -44.10 24.41
C GLY A 25 -33.80 -45.01 24.63
N VAL A 26 -32.77 -44.45 25.23
CA VAL A 26 -31.85 -45.01 26.26
C VAL A 26 -31.11 -46.33 25.98
N THR A 27 -29.79 -46.35 26.13
CA THR A 27 -29.14 -46.95 27.32
C THR A 27 -27.63 -46.71 27.38
N ARG A 28 -27.21 -46.31 28.57
CA ARG A 28 -25.84 -46.35 29.09
C ARG A 28 -25.44 -47.82 29.38
N ARG A 29 -24.18 -48.19 29.14
CA ARG A 29 -23.44 -49.09 30.05
C ARG A 29 -21.94 -48.87 29.90
N ALA A 30 -21.35 -48.64 31.05
CA ALA A 30 -19.93 -48.53 31.35
C ALA A 30 -19.23 -49.90 31.29
N ALA A 31 -17.95 -49.88 30.95
CA ALA A 31 -17.01 -50.90 31.46
C ALA A 31 -15.66 -50.22 31.71
N LEU A 32 -15.30 -50.17 32.97
CA LEU A 32 -13.94 -49.90 33.47
C LEU A 32 -13.01 -51.03 33.03
N GLN A 33 -11.82 -50.69 32.52
CA GLN A 33 -10.64 -51.52 32.75
C GLN A 33 -9.47 -50.65 33.15
N VAL A 34 -8.97 -50.90 34.36
CA VAL A 34 -7.79 -50.33 35.01
C VAL A 34 -6.57 -51.01 34.41
N GLY A 35 -5.61 -50.24 33.96
CA GLY A 35 -4.27 -50.66 33.61
C GLY A 35 -3.25 -49.60 34.01
N LEU A 36 -2.64 -49.77 35.16
CA LEU A 36 -1.45 -49.03 35.59
C LEU A 36 -0.27 -49.41 34.71
N LEU A 37 0.42 -48.41 34.15
CA LEU A 37 1.85 -48.54 33.84
C LEU A 37 2.47 -47.14 33.66
N GLY A 38 3.45 -46.83 34.49
CA GLY A 38 4.65 -46.09 34.18
C GLY A 38 4.52 -44.58 33.88
N ALA A 39 4.65 -43.76 34.92
CA ALA A 39 4.95 -42.35 34.79
C ALA A 39 6.39 -42.15 34.27
N GLY A 40 6.55 -41.94 32.98
CA GLY A 40 7.74 -41.30 32.40
C GLY A 40 7.43 -39.83 32.15
N MET A 41 7.87 -38.95 33.01
CA MET A 41 7.87 -37.51 32.74
C MET A 41 8.87 -37.20 31.59
N ALA A 42 8.39 -37.22 30.36
CA ALA A 42 9.08 -36.57 29.30
C ALA A 42 8.84 -35.07 29.44
N VAL A 43 9.81 -34.36 29.99
CA VAL A 43 9.90 -32.90 29.93
C VAL A 43 10.07 -32.56 28.47
N ALA A 44 8.97 -32.21 27.81
CA ALA A 44 9.02 -31.60 26.49
C ALA A 44 9.80 -30.30 26.61
N PRO A 45 10.82 -30.05 25.77
CA PRO A 45 11.49 -28.77 25.75
C PRO A 45 10.44 -27.72 25.38
N HIS A 46 10.22 -26.76 26.24
CA HIS A 46 9.46 -25.56 25.92
C HIS A 46 10.16 -24.92 24.74
N ALA A 47 9.61 -25.06 23.56
CA ALA A 47 9.99 -24.28 22.41
C ALA A 47 9.67 -22.84 22.78
N PHE A 48 10.69 -22.08 23.16
CA PHE A 48 10.59 -20.63 23.29
C PHE A 48 10.23 -20.10 21.91
N SER A 49 8.94 -19.87 21.71
CA SER A 49 8.41 -19.19 20.55
C SER A 49 9.06 -17.82 20.49
N GLN A 50 9.86 -17.56 19.45
CA GLN A 50 10.19 -16.20 19.07
C GLN A 50 8.87 -15.44 18.98
N THR A 51 8.78 -14.30 19.66
CA THR A 51 7.56 -13.49 19.67
C THR A 51 7.29 -13.00 18.24
N ARG A 52 6.42 -13.70 17.54
CA ARG A 52 6.05 -13.44 16.16
C ARG A 52 4.96 -12.39 16.16
N VAL A 53 5.16 -11.27 15.50
CA VAL A 53 4.07 -10.33 15.21
C VAL A 53 3.26 -10.93 14.08
N THR A 54 2.21 -11.65 14.40
CA THR A 54 1.16 -12.00 13.43
C THR A 54 0.23 -10.79 13.34
N VAL A 55 0.13 -10.21 12.14
CA VAL A 55 -0.78 -9.10 11.88
C VAL A 55 -2.18 -9.69 11.64
N ASP A 56 -2.83 -10.13 12.69
CA ASP A 56 -4.25 -10.45 12.70
C ASP A 56 -5.05 -9.22 13.16
N GLU A 57 -6.17 -8.97 12.52
CA GLU A 57 -7.01 -7.77 12.62
C GLU A 57 -7.48 -7.39 14.04
N ALA A 58 -7.28 -8.23 15.04
CA ALA A 58 -7.95 -8.09 16.34
C ALA A 58 -7.10 -7.55 17.50
N ASN A 59 -5.75 -7.50 17.42
CA ASN A 59 -4.91 -7.13 18.58
C ASN A 59 -3.55 -6.53 18.19
N LEU A 60 -3.54 -5.41 17.49
CA LEU A 60 -2.30 -4.68 17.22
C LEU A 60 -1.92 -3.81 18.42
N ARG A 61 -1.20 -4.37 19.40
CA ARG A 61 -0.40 -3.55 20.32
C ARG A 61 0.95 -3.28 19.64
N PRO A 62 1.25 -2.02 19.29
CA PRO A 62 2.54 -1.70 18.69
C PRO A 62 3.69 -2.15 19.60
N ARG A 63 4.65 -2.88 19.07
CA ARG A 63 5.78 -3.44 19.80
C ARG A 63 6.71 -2.34 20.28
N PRO A 64 7.01 -2.24 21.60
CA PRO A 64 7.93 -1.24 22.11
C PRO A 64 9.36 -1.50 21.62
N ILE A 65 9.96 -0.50 20.99
CA ILE A 65 11.31 -0.60 20.45
C ILE A 65 12.17 0.58 20.91
N ALA A 66 13.39 0.31 21.38
CA ALA A 66 14.34 1.31 21.76
C ALA A 66 15.33 1.58 20.61
N ILE A 67 15.54 2.85 20.29
CA ILE A 67 16.44 3.31 19.22
C ILE A 67 17.21 4.52 19.73
N PRO A 68 18.30 4.30 20.51
CA PRO A 68 19.17 5.38 20.94
C PRO A 68 19.88 6.01 19.74
N ASP A 69 20.41 7.22 19.94
CA ASP A 69 21.22 7.88 18.95
C ASP A 69 22.39 7.00 18.52
N PHE A 70 22.68 6.96 17.25
CA PHE A 70 23.80 6.20 16.70
C PHE A 70 25.11 6.85 17.13
N LEU A 71 26.08 6.04 17.50
CA LEU A 71 27.44 6.49 17.76
C LEU A 71 28.00 7.17 16.52
N SER A 72 28.55 8.38 16.68
CA SER A 72 29.08 9.14 15.57
C SER A 72 30.07 10.21 16.06
N ASP A 73 31.07 10.51 15.21
CA ASP A 73 31.92 11.70 15.38
C ASP A 73 31.12 12.99 15.11
N ASP A 74 30.01 12.88 14.38
CA ASP A 74 28.97 13.91 14.24
C ASP A 74 27.70 13.47 14.98
N PRO A 75 27.49 13.88 16.25
CA PRO A 75 26.34 13.48 17.06
C PRO A 75 25.00 13.84 16.42
N LYS A 76 24.94 14.94 15.64
CA LYS A 76 23.73 15.35 14.96
C LYS A 76 23.33 14.31 13.91
N LEU A 77 24.27 13.85 13.09
CA LEU A 77 24.02 12.81 12.08
C LEU A 77 23.57 11.48 12.72
N GLY A 78 24.19 11.10 13.86
CA GLY A 78 23.79 9.91 14.61
C GLY A 78 22.34 9.97 15.10
N ALA A 79 21.95 11.12 15.66
CA ALA A 79 20.58 11.37 16.12
C ALA A 79 19.58 11.43 14.97
N GLU A 80 19.94 12.05 13.85
CA GLU A 80 19.10 12.16 12.64
C GLU A 80 18.80 10.79 12.03
N ILE A 81 19.81 9.91 11.88
CA ILE A 81 19.60 8.55 11.37
C ILE A 81 18.68 7.75 12.30
N ALA A 82 18.92 7.78 13.61
CA ALA A 82 18.07 7.12 14.58
C ALA A 82 16.64 7.70 14.57
N GLY A 83 16.49 9.00 14.28
CA GLY A 83 15.21 9.68 14.10
C GLY A 83 14.42 9.14 12.89
N VAL A 84 15.08 8.97 11.73
CA VAL A 84 14.46 8.39 10.54
C VAL A 84 14.00 6.96 10.81
N ILE A 85 14.84 6.11 11.39
CA ILE A 85 14.48 4.72 11.74
C ILE A 85 13.27 4.69 12.66
N SER A 86 13.24 5.56 13.68
CA SER A 86 12.13 5.65 14.62
C SER A 86 10.83 6.04 13.93
N ALA A 87 10.86 7.09 13.09
CA ALA A 87 9.70 7.58 12.37
C ALA A 87 9.15 6.53 11.38
N ASP A 88 10.02 5.83 10.65
CA ASP A 88 9.63 4.78 9.73
C ASP A 88 8.93 3.63 10.45
N LEU A 89 9.55 3.08 11.49
CA LEU A 89 8.97 1.97 12.24
C LEU A 89 7.65 2.36 12.90
N GLU A 90 7.56 3.57 13.46
CA GLU A 90 6.31 4.11 14.01
C GLU A 90 5.24 4.27 12.94
N SER A 91 5.61 4.72 11.74
CA SER A 91 4.69 4.92 10.63
C SER A 91 3.96 3.64 10.19
N SER A 92 4.57 2.49 10.42
CA SER A 92 3.95 1.19 10.12
C SER A 92 2.79 0.83 11.05
N GLY A 93 2.65 1.48 12.20
CA GLY A 93 1.67 1.13 13.24
C GLY A 93 2.02 -0.15 14.02
N LEU A 94 3.07 -0.88 13.64
CA LEU A 94 3.48 -2.15 14.28
C LEU A 94 4.49 -1.94 15.40
N PHE A 95 5.12 -0.78 15.46
CA PHE A 95 6.14 -0.46 16.45
C PHE A 95 5.81 0.84 17.18
N ARG A 96 6.24 0.92 18.41
CA ARG A 96 6.18 2.12 19.26
C ARG A 96 7.59 2.44 19.73
N PRO A 97 8.30 3.36 19.09
CA PRO A 97 9.57 3.86 19.59
C PRO A 97 9.42 4.41 21.01
N LEU A 98 10.35 4.08 21.87
CA LEU A 98 10.38 4.55 23.25
C LEU A 98 11.07 5.92 23.33
N ASP A 99 10.65 6.74 24.29
CA ASP A 99 11.27 8.03 24.55
C ASP A 99 12.75 7.84 24.95
N ARG A 100 13.64 8.48 24.20
CA ARG A 100 15.09 8.42 24.44
C ARG A 100 15.50 8.97 25.80
N ALA A 101 14.74 9.91 26.36
CA ALA A 101 14.97 10.47 27.68
C ALA A 101 14.82 9.42 28.82
N ALA A 102 14.09 8.32 28.53
CA ALA A 102 13.92 7.23 29.49
C ALA A 102 15.08 6.22 29.51
N PHE A 103 16.03 6.30 28.55
CA PHE A 103 17.11 5.31 28.44
C PHE A 103 18.13 5.43 29.55
N ILE A 104 18.34 4.34 30.29
CA ILE A 104 19.26 4.27 31.44
C ILE A 104 20.69 4.00 30.95
N GLU A 105 20.84 3.03 30.05
CA GLU A 105 22.14 2.69 29.46
C GLU A 105 22.48 3.63 28.32
N GLN A 106 23.69 4.17 28.33
CA GLN A 106 24.31 4.83 27.19
C GLN A 106 25.19 3.84 26.45
N ILE A 107 24.82 3.49 25.22
CA ILE A 107 25.63 2.65 24.34
C ILE A 107 26.90 3.40 23.96
N ARG A 108 28.07 2.77 24.13
CA ARG A 108 29.39 3.33 23.80
C ARG A 108 30.18 2.49 22.83
N ASP A 109 29.90 1.20 22.76
CA ASP A 109 30.53 0.26 21.84
C ASP A 109 29.51 -0.77 21.35
N LEU A 110 29.45 -0.94 20.00
CA LEU A 110 28.55 -1.91 19.38
C LEU A 110 29.00 -3.36 19.58
N ASN A 111 30.26 -3.59 19.96
CA ASN A 111 30.79 -4.95 20.17
C ASN A 111 30.51 -5.48 21.58
N VAL A 112 30.06 -4.61 22.48
CA VAL A 112 29.65 -4.98 23.83
C VAL A 112 28.15 -5.26 23.85
N ALA A 113 27.76 -6.37 24.47
CA ALA A 113 26.34 -6.69 24.64
C ALA A 113 25.67 -5.66 25.55
N PRO A 114 24.46 -5.18 25.17
CA PRO A 114 23.72 -4.24 25.99
C PRO A 114 23.37 -4.80 27.38
N ARG A 115 23.20 -3.94 28.32
CA ARG A 115 22.68 -4.30 29.65
C ARG A 115 21.17 -4.52 29.61
N PHE A 116 20.74 -5.67 29.15
CA PHE A 116 19.33 -5.97 28.88
C PHE A 116 18.38 -5.71 30.05
N ALA A 117 18.87 -5.75 31.27
CA ALA A 117 18.06 -5.39 32.46
C ALA A 117 17.59 -3.93 32.41
N ASP A 118 18.46 -3.00 32.00
CA ASP A 118 18.14 -1.58 31.91
C ASP A 118 17.10 -1.33 30.80
N TRP A 119 17.23 -2.04 29.64
CA TRP A 119 16.29 -1.93 28.53
C TRP A 119 14.93 -2.56 28.84
N ARG A 120 14.90 -3.70 29.56
CA ARG A 120 13.65 -4.28 30.05
C ARG A 120 12.93 -3.38 31.05
N SER A 121 13.66 -2.68 31.92
CA SER A 121 13.05 -1.80 32.93
C SER A 121 12.32 -0.59 32.30
N VAL A 122 12.75 -0.13 31.13
CA VAL A 122 12.04 0.90 30.34
C VAL A 122 10.99 0.33 29.39
N GLY A 123 10.77 -0.99 29.44
CA GLY A 123 9.72 -1.67 28.66
C GLY A 123 10.08 -1.96 27.21
N ALA A 124 11.36 -1.93 26.82
CA ALA A 124 11.79 -2.30 25.48
C ALA A 124 11.68 -3.81 25.24
N GLU A 125 11.13 -4.22 24.11
CA GLU A 125 11.14 -5.60 23.64
C GLU A 125 12.22 -5.84 22.57
N ALA A 126 12.54 -4.81 21.80
CA ALA A 126 13.61 -4.80 20.80
C ALA A 126 14.50 -3.55 21.00
N LEU A 127 15.77 -3.69 20.61
CA LEU A 127 16.74 -2.60 20.68
C LEU A 127 17.55 -2.54 19.40
N VAL A 128 17.58 -1.37 18.75
CA VAL A 128 18.42 -1.06 17.60
C VAL A 128 19.55 -0.15 18.05
N VAL A 129 20.77 -0.60 17.92
CA VAL A 129 21.96 0.22 18.19
C VAL A 129 22.80 0.34 16.95
N GLY A 130 23.46 1.46 16.74
CA GLY A 130 24.23 1.67 15.52
C GLY A 130 25.38 2.65 15.68
N ARG A 131 26.22 2.70 14.64
CA ARG A 131 27.31 3.64 14.48
C ARG A 131 27.31 4.18 13.06
N VAL A 132 27.56 5.46 12.89
CA VAL A 132 27.86 6.08 11.59
C VAL A 132 29.22 6.74 11.65
N SER A 133 30.06 6.51 10.66
CA SER A 133 31.39 7.08 10.54
C SER A 133 31.65 7.54 9.10
N ARG A 134 32.53 8.52 8.95
CA ARG A 134 33.00 8.96 7.64
C ARG A 134 34.24 8.17 7.25
N LEU A 135 34.22 7.59 6.07
CA LEU A 135 35.38 6.89 5.48
C LEU A 135 36.37 7.88 4.90
N SER A 136 37.61 7.41 4.66
CA SER A 136 38.68 8.24 4.07
C SER A 136 38.36 8.74 2.64
N ASP A 137 37.49 8.05 1.92
CA ASP A 137 36.99 8.44 0.59
C ASP A 137 35.79 9.38 0.65
N GLY A 138 35.41 9.85 1.86
CA GLY A 138 34.33 10.78 2.09
C GLY A 138 32.93 10.14 2.18
N ARG A 139 32.77 8.86 1.88
CA ARG A 139 31.50 8.15 2.06
C ARG A 139 31.15 7.98 3.53
N LEU A 140 29.87 7.81 3.81
CA LEU A 140 29.34 7.40 5.11
C LEU A 140 29.29 5.87 5.16
N ARG A 141 29.73 5.33 6.28
CA ARG A 141 29.56 3.92 6.65
C ARG A 141 28.67 3.87 7.89
N SER A 142 27.58 3.14 7.81
CA SER A 142 26.70 2.88 8.94
C SER A 142 26.65 1.39 9.21
N GLU A 143 26.78 1.01 10.47
CA GLU A 143 26.57 -0.34 10.98
C GLU A 143 25.50 -0.32 12.06
N PHE A 144 24.68 -1.37 12.14
CA PHE A 144 23.70 -1.50 13.18
C PHE A 144 23.62 -2.94 13.70
N ARG A 145 23.05 -3.08 14.90
CA ARG A 145 22.69 -4.36 15.51
C ARG A 145 21.28 -4.26 16.05
N LEU A 146 20.49 -5.30 15.80
CA LEU A 146 19.16 -5.48 16.38
C LEU A 146 19.23 -6.58 17.41
N TRP A 147 18.69 -6.31 18.60
CA TRP A 147 18.63 -7.22 19.72
C TRP A 147 17.19 -7.53 20.13
N ASP A 148 16.94 -8.78 20.47
CA ASP A 148 15.78 -9.17 21.28
C ASP A 148 16.12 -8.91 22.75
N VAL A 149 15.44 -7.93 23.33
CA VAL A 149 15.71 -7.50 24.72
C VAL A 149 15.17 -8.51 25.73
N VAL A 150 14.08 -9.19 25.39
CA VAL A 150 13.45 -10.20 26.25
C VAL A 150 14.34 -11.42 26.38
N LEU A 151 14.82 -11.93 25.24
CA LEU A 151 15.69 -13.11 25.17
C LEU A 151 17.17 -12.78 25.44
N GLY A 152 17.58 -11.52 25.37
CA GLY A 152 18.97 -11.09 25.49
C GLY A 152 19.88 -11.60 24.37
N LYS A 153 19.35 -11.69 23.12
CA LYS A 153 20.06 -12.28 21.99
C LYS A 153 20.10 -11.33 20.79
N PRO A 154 21.20 -11.36 19.99
CA PRO A 154 21.25 -10.63 18.74
C PRO A 154 20.31 -11.29 17.72
N LEU A 155 19.56 -10.47 16.98
CA LEU A 155 18.69 -10.92 15.89
C LEU A 155 19.35 -10.75 14.53
N THR A 156 20.00 -9.60 14.30
CA THR A 156 20.75 -9.32 13.07
C THR A 156 21.73 -8.16 13.30
N GLY A 157 22.70 -8.03 12.41
CA GLY A 157 23.59 -6.89 12.30
C GLY A 157 24.10 -6.78 10.88
N GLN A 158 24.12 -5.57 10.34
CA GLN A 158 24.55 -5.29 8.98
C GLN A 158 25.29 -3.96 8.90
N GLN A 159 25.95 -3.75 7.76
CA GLN A 159 26.72 -2.55 7.48
C GLN A 159 26.41 -2.07 6.07
N PHE A 160 26.27 -0.76 5.92
CA PHE A 160 26.00 -0.08 4.65
C PHE A 160 27.01 1.04 4.42
N SER A 161 27.22 1.39 3.16
CA SER A 161 28.02 2.56 2.78
C SER A 161 27.31 3.36 1.70
N THR A 162 27.32 4.70 1.83
CA THR A 162 26.69 5.60 0.86
C THR A 162 27.43 6.94 0.79
N ILE A 163 27.09 7.76 -0.19
CA ILE A 163 27.54 9.15 -0.22
C ILE A 163 26.80 9.99 0.84
N PRO A 164 27.40 11.06 1.39
CA PRO A 164 26.77 11.87 2.45
C PRO A 164 25.38 12.41 2.10
N ALA A 165 25.14 12.77 0.84
CA ALA A 165 23.83 13.25 0.40
C ALA A 165 22.67 12.24 0.60
N ASN A 166 22.99 10.93 0.65
CA ASN A 166 22.01 9.86 0.79
C ASN A 166 21.90 9.34 2.24
N TRP A 167 22.27 10.09 3.24
CA TRP A 167 22.29 9.66 4.63
C TRP A 167 20.91 9.17 5.13
N ARG A 168 19.81 9.82 4.71
CA ARG A 168 18.45 9.40 5.07
C ARG A 168 18.13 8.00 4.56
N ARG A 169 18.56 7.68 3.34
CA ARG A 169 18.37 6.36 2.74
C ARG A 169 18.94 5.25 3.62
N ILE A 170 20.07 5.50 4.32
CA ILE A 170 20.60 4.53 5.30
C ILE A 170 19.57 4.26 6.40
N GLY A 171 18.92 5.30 6.93
CA GLY A 171 17.87 5.16 7.94
C GLY A 171 16.72 4.27 7.44
N HIS A 172 16.21 4.53 6.24
CA HIS A 172 15.14 3.75 5.61
C HIS A 172 15.54 2.27 5.40
N ILE A 173 16.76 2.00 4.88
CA ILE A 173 17.27 0.64 4.70
C ILE A 173 17.37 -0.10 6.03
N ILE A 174 17.87 0.55 7.09
CA ILE A 174 17.95 -0.06 8.42
C ILE A 174 16.54 -0.34 8.95
N ALA A 175 15.60 0.60 8.80
CA ALA A 175 14.20 0.40 9.19
C ALA A 175 13.58 -0.80 8.46
N ASP A 176 13.83 -0.96 7.16
CA ASP A 176 13.39 -2.12 6.37
C ASP A 176 13.95 -3.43 6.91
N GLN A 177 15.24 -3.47 7.25
CA GLN A 177 15.88 -4.66 7.82
C GLN A 177 15.33 -5.02 9.20
N VAL A 178 15.08 -4.02 10.04
CA VAL A 178 14.46 -4.19 11.37
C VAL A 178 13.02 -4.69 11.21
N TYR A 179 12.26 -4.04 10.33
CA TYR A 179 10.87 -4.42 10.03
C TYR A 179 10.79 -5.87 9.56
N GLU A 180 11.56 -6.23 8.54
CA GLU A 180 11.58 -7.59 7.97
C GLU A 180 11.97 -8.63 9.03
N LYS A 181 12.99 -8.34 9.83
CA LYS A 181 13.44 -9.27 10.86
C LYS A 181 12.41 -9.53 11.96
N LEU A 182 11.63 -8.50 12.32
CA LEU A 182 10.64 -8.58 13.41
C LEU A 182 9.25 -9.02 12.96
N THR A 183 8.89 -8.79 11.68
CA THR A 183 7.56 -9.11 11.15
C THR A 183 7.56 -10.29 10.18
N LEU A 184 8.73 -10.66 9.61
CA LEU A 184 8.90 -11.62 8.52
C LEU A 184 8.25 -11.17 7.19
N GLU A 185 7.89 -9.91 7.07
CA GLU A 185 7.41 -9.27 5.85
C GLU A 185 8.46 -8.29 5.36
N LYS A 186 8.57 -8.09 4.06
CA LYS A 186 9.49 -7.10 3.50
C LYS A 186 9.15 -5.70 3.97
N GLY A 187 10.16 -4.90 4.24
CA GLY A 187 10.00 -3.48 4.51
C GLY A 187 9.55 -2.72 3.26
N TYR A 188 9.28 -1.41 3.41
CA TYR A 188 8.81 -0.54 2.33
C TYR A 188 9.29 0.90 2.49
N PHE A 189 10.24 1.15 3.40
CA PHE A 189 10.65 2.51 3.76
C PHE A 189 11.69 3.06 2.77
N ASP A 190 12.59 2.23 2.20
CA ASP A 190 13.53 2.68 1.15
C ASP A 190 12.82 2.76 -0.20
N THR A 191 11.81 3.64 -0.27
CA THR A 191 10.97 3.87 -1.44
C THR A 191 10.71 5.35 -1.68
N ARG A 192 10.15 5.67 -2.84
CA ARG A 192 9.79 7.03 -3.24
C ARG A 192 8.34 7.12 -3.66
N ILE A 193 7.82 8.34 -3.60
CA ILE A 193 6.49 8.70 -4.09
C ILE A 193 6.65 9.71 -5.20
N VAL A 194 6.12 9.41 -6.38
CA VAL A 194 5.87 10.42 -7.40
C VAL A 194 4.44 10.91 -7.24
N PHE A 195 4.21 12.19 -7.38
CA PHE A 195 2.90 12.80 -7.15
C PHE A 195 2.73 14.08 -7.95
N ILE A 196 1.53 14.63 -7.97
CA ILE A 196 1.24 15.93 -8.55
C ILE A 196 1.29 17.00 -7.45
N ASP A 197 2.30 17.84 -7.51
CA ASP A 197 2.42 19.05 -6.69
C ASP A 197 1.50 20.14 -7.23
N GLU A 198 0.65 20.70 -6.38
CA GLU A 198 -0.35 21.69 -6.78
C GLU A 198 -0.19 23.00 -6.02
N THR A 199 -0.04 24.10 -6.76
CA THR A 199 0.10 25.45 -6.19
C THR A 199 -0.85 26.44 -6.84
N GLY A 200 -1.12 27.57 -6.17
CA GLY A 200 -2.03 28.59 -6.67
C GLY A 200 -3.49 28.41 -6.26
N PRO A 201 -4.37 29.33 -6.69
CA PRO A 201 -5.79 29.29 -6.34
C PRO A 201 -6.50 28.11 -7.01
N LYS A 202 -7.60 27.66 -6.40
CA LYS A 202 -8.33 26.45 -6.80
C LYS A 202 -8.69 26.42 -8.30
N GLU A 203 -9.08 27.57 -8.84
CA GLU A 203 -9.54 27.73 -10.23
C GLU A 203 -8.39 27.80 -11.25
N LYS A 204 -7.15 28.00 -10.78
CA LYS A 204 -5.94 28.13 -11.63
C LYS A 204 -4.74 27.46 -10.97
N ARG A 205 -4.92 26.21 -10.54
CA ARG A 205 -3.82 25.46 -9.96
C ARG A 205 -2.77 25.11 -10.98
N LEU A 206 -1.54 25.45 -10.65
CA LEU A 206 -0.37 24.96 -11.36
C LEU A 206 -0.10 23.55 -10.87
N LYS A 207 -0.09 22.58 -11.78
CA LYS A 207 0.20 21.17 -11.51
C LYS A 207 1.58 20.80 -12.03
N ARG A 208 2.40 20.23 -11.17
CA ARG A 208 3.78 19.82 -11.50
C ARG A 208 4.01 18.40 -11.03
N LEU A 209 4.75 17.66 -11.82
CA LEU A 209 5.24 16.35 -11.39
C LEU A 209 6.35 16.56 -10.36
N ALA A 210 6.25 15.86 -9.25
CA ALA A 210 7.21 15.91 -8.15
C ALA A 210 7.51 14.50 -7.62
N ILE A 211 8.64 14.37 -6.94
CA ILE A 211 9.07 13.12 -6.29
C ILE A 211 9.58 13.43 -4.89
N MET A 212 9.35 12.53 -3.94
CA MET A 212 9.79 12.62 -2.55
C MET A 212 10.11 11.23 -1.99
N ASP A 213 10.76 11.16 -0.83
CA ASP A 213 10.83 9.95 -0.02
C ASP A 213 9.43 9.60 0.51
N GLN A 214 9.19 8.36 0.88
CA GLN A 214 7.86 7.89 1.28
C GLN A 214 7.29 8.62 2.52
N ASP A 215 8.14 9.25 3.31
CA ASP A 215 7.79 10.01 4.52
C ASP A 215 7.56 11.52 4.28
N GLY A 216 7.60 11.96 3.02
CA GLY A 216 7.41 13.36 2.62
C GLY A 216 8.70 14.20 2.58
N ALA A 217 9.85 13.62 2.90
CA ALA A 217 11.12 14.31 2.81
C ALA A 217 11.67 14.38 1.36
N ASN A 218 12.70 15.22 1.16
CA ASN A 218 13.45 15.33 -0.09
C ASN A 218 12.58 15.63 -1.33
N VAL A 219 11.54 16.45 -1.19
CA VAL A 219 10.66 16.83 -2.30
C VAL A 219 11.46 17.53 -3.40
N ARG A 220 11.35 17.03 -4.62
CA ARG A 220 11.98 17.58 -5.82
C ARG A 220 10.98 17.64 -6.96
N LEU A 221 10.87 18.80 -7.62
CA LEU A 221 10.07 18.98 -8.81
C LEU A 221 10.74 18.30 -10.02
N LEU A 222 9.97 17.58 -10.79
CA LEU A 222 10.40 16.91 -12.03
C LEU A 222 9.99 17.71 -13.27
N THR A 223 8.89 18.51 -13.19
CA THR A 223 8.43 19.38 -14.27
C THR A 223 8.23 20.81 -13.78
N GLN A 224 8.15 21.77 -14.71
CA GLN A 224 8.04 23.20 -14.41
C GLN A 224 6.59 23.73 -14.40
N GLY A 225 5.59 22.86 -14.70
CA GLY A 225 4.18 23.27 -14.75
C GLY A 225 3.77 24.07 -15.99
N ARG A 226 4.51 23.95 -17.07
CA ARG A 226 4.15 24.59 -18.35
C ARG A 226 2.97 23.90 -19.02
N GLU A 227 2.78 22.63 -18.71
CA GLU A 227 1.75 21.75 -19.23
C GLU A 227 1.03 21.08 -18.08
N LEU A 228 -0.24 20.73 -18.28
CA LEU A 228 -1.00 19.96 -17.32
C LEU A 228 -0.46 18.53 -17.30
N VAL A 229 -0.02 18.07 -16.12
CA VAL A 229 0.46 16.70 -15.89
C VAL A 229 -0.45 15.98 -14.92
N LEU A 230 -0.71 14.67 -15.15
CA LEU A 230 -1.65 13.85 -14.37
C LEU A 230 -1.16 12.40 -14.28
N THR A 231 -1.68 11.67 -13.32
CA THR A 231 -1.63 10.21 -13.17
C THR A 231 -0.23 9.59 -13.35
N PRO A 232 0.78 10.04 -12.60
CA PRO A 232 2.10 9.42 -12.66
C PRO A 232 2.08 7.99 -12.12
N ARG A 233 2.89 7.09 -12.71
CA ARG A 233 3.05 5.70 -12.24
C ARG A 233 4.49 5.25 -12.40
N PHE A 234 5.02 4.53 -11.40
CA PHE A 234 6.34 3.92 -11.49
C PHE A 234 6.36 2.68 -12.36
N SER A 235 7.48 2.48 -13.05
CA SER A 235 7.85 1.18 -13.57
C SER A 235 8.16 0.23 -12.41
N PRO A 236 7.70 -1.03 -12.45
CA PRO A 236 8.02 -2.02 -11.42
C PRO A 236 9.47 -2.52 -11.48
N THR A 237 10.18 -2.30 -12.58
CA THR A 237 11.50 -2.91 -12.87
C THR A 237 12.61 -1.90 -13.13
N SER A 238 12.30 -0.62 -13.33
CA SER A 238 13.29 0.41 -13.66
C SER A 238 13.02 1.73 -12.92
N GLN A 239 14.01 2.63 -12.91
CA GLN A 239 13.87 4.00 -12.39
C GLN A 239 13.18 4.91 -13.42
N GLU A 240 12.03 4.47 -13.88
CA GLU A 240 11.20 5.17 -14.86
C GLU A 240 9.79 5.37 -14.33
N ILE A 241 9.16 6.40 -14.82
CA ILE A 241 7.75 6.69 -14.59
C ILE A 241 7.04 6.91 -15.90
N THR A 242 5.76 6.57 -15.94
CA THR A 242 4.84 7.02 -16.97
C THR A 242 3.89 8.04 -16.38
N TYR A 243 3.47 9.01 -17.17
CA TYR A 243 2.46 10.00 -16.80
C TYR A 243 1.76 10.56 -18.03
N MET A 244 0.66 11.23 -17.80
CA MET A 244 -0.04 11.96 -18.83
C MET A 244 0.36 13.43 -18.84
N VAL A 245 0.52 13.98 -20.03
CA VAL A 245 0.70 15.41 -20.27
C VAL A 245 -0.30 15.90 -21.32
N TYR A 246 -0.88 17.08 -21.07
CA TYR A 246 -1.72 17.76 -22.05
C TYR A 246 -0.89 18.80 -22.78
N THR A 247 -0.57 18.49 -24.04
CA THR A 247 0.17 19.39 -24.93
C THR A 247 -0.78 19.92 -26.00
N ARG A 248 -1.03 21.24 -26.02
CA ARG A 248 -1.97 21.87 -26.97
C ARG A 248 -3.35 21.19 -26.99
N ASP A 249 -3.89 20.92 -25.80
CA ASP A 249 -5.19 20.26 -25.57
C ASP A 249 -5.28 18.80 -26.03
N GLN A 250 -4.15 18.17 -26.36
CA GLN A 250 -4.11 16.74 -26.65
C GLN A 250 -3.38 15.99 -25.53
N PRO A 251 -4.01 14.95 -24.95
CA PRO A 251 -3.35 14.10 -23.96
C PRO A 251 -2.31 13.21 -24.65
N ARG A 252 -1.15 13.10 -24.01
CA ARG A 252 -0.06 12.21 -24.43
C ARG A 252 0.46 11.43 -23.25
N VAL A 253 0.85 10.19 -23.50
CA VAL A 253 1.57 9.37 -22.52
C VAL A 253 3.06 9.60 -22.70
N VAL A 254 3.73 9.92 -21.60
CA VAL A 254 5.17 10.17 -21.57
C VAL A 254 5.82 9.17 -20.62
N LEU A 255 6.97 8.64 -21.02
CA LEU A 255 7.94 7.97 -20.17
C LEU A 255 9.01 8.98 -19.75
N MET A 256 9.39 8.96 -18.48
CA MET A 256 10.50 9.76 -17.96
C MET A 256 11.46 8.88 -17.18
N ARG A 257 12.73 8.98 -17.48
CA ARG A 257 13.80 8.37 -16.69
C ARG A 257 14.19 9.30 -15.55
N LEU A 258 14.13 8.78 -14.33
CA LEU A 258 14.30 9.62 -13.12
C LEU A 258 15.75 10.02 -12.85
N ASP A 259 16.70 9.24 -13.35
CA ASP A 259 18.14 9.49 -13.21
C ASP A 259 18.65 10.58 -14.17
N THR A 260 18.20 10.58 -15.41
CA THR A 260 18.63 11.52 -16.46
C THR A 260 17.64 12.67 -16.67
N GLY A 261 16.36 12.49 -16.31
CA GLY A 261 15.27 13.41 -16.65
C GLY A 261 14.86 13.34 -18.13
N GLU A 262 15.38 12.37 -18.90
CA GLU A 262 15.03 12.16 -20.29
C GLU A 262 13.55 11.76 -20.40
N GLN A 263 12.87 12.35 -21.39
CA GLN A 263 11.43 12.14 -21.61
C GLN A 263 11.18 11.66 -23.03
N GLU A 264 10.29 10.69 -23.16
CA GLU A 264 9.87 10.13 -24.45
C GLU A 264 8.34 10.05 -24.53
N VAL A 265 7.74 10.55 -25.61
CA VAL A 265 6.32 10.34 -25.90
C VAL A 265 6.13 8.91 -26.39
N VAL A 266 5.32 8.13 -25.69
CA VAL A 266 5.16 6.69 -25.95
C VAL A 266 4.18 6.38 -27.06
N GLY A 267 3.27 7.28 -27.39
CA GLY A 267 2.30 7.06 -28.45
C GLY A 267 1.57 8.35 -28.81
N ASP A 268 1.30 8.49 -30.11
CA ASP A 268 0.41 9.52 -30.64
C ASP A 268 -0.92 8.85 -30.94
N PHE A 269 -1.80 8.84 -29.95
CA PHE A 269 -3.11 8.24 -30.06
C PHE A 269 -4.11 9.30 -30.51
N PRO A 270 -4.93 9.05 -31.55
CA PRO A 270 -5.88 10.04 -32.09
C PRO A 270 -7.07 10.34 -31.18
N GLY A 271 -7.14 9.71 -29.98
CA GLY A 271 -8.17 9.90 -28.98
C GLY A 271 -7.62 10.25 -27.61
N MET A 272 -8.51 10.43 -26.63
CA MET A 272 -8.09 10.65 -25.23
C MET A 272 -7.57 9.36 -24.62
N THR A 273 -6.36 9.40 -24.05
CA THR A 273 -5.72 8.30 -23.35
C THR A 273 -5.67 8.60 -21.87
N PHE A 274 -5.97 7.61 -21.01
CA PHE A 274 -6.01 7.80 -19.56
C PHE A 274 -5.25 6.70 -18.81
N ALA A 275 -4.75 7.07 -17.63
CA ALA A 275 -4.24 6.16 -16.60
C ALA A 275 -3.28 5.08 -17.11
N PRO A 276 -2.16 5.44 -17.75
CA PRO A 276 -1.19 4.47 -18.22
C PRO A 276 -0.55 3.76 -17.02
N ARG A 277 -0.38 2.43 -17.12
CA ARG A 277 0.31 1.59 -16.12
C ARG A 277 1.21 0.58 -16.81
N PHE A 278 2.36 0.32 -16.21
CA PHE A 278 3.26 -0.74 -16.67
C PHE A 278 2.70 -2.14 -16.39
N SER A 279 3.06 -3.08 -17.23
CA SER A 279 2.99 -4.51 -16.91
C SER A 279 4.04 -4.86 -15.84
N PRO A 280 3.86 -5.96 -15.06
CA PRO A 280 4.80 -6.34 -14.01
C PRO A 280 6.24 -6.60 -14.48
N ASP A 281 6.41 -6.98 -15.74
CA ASP A 281 7.72 -7.17 -16.39
C ASP A 281 8.34 -5.86 -16.93
N GLY A 282 7.59 -4.74 -16.87
CA GLY A 282 8.01 -3.43 -17.37
C GLY A 282 8.12 -3.33 -18.89
N GLN A 283 7.70 -4.37 -19.67
CA GLN A 283 7.85 -4.40 -21.12
C GLN A 283 6.67 -3.76 -21.86
N ARG A 284 5.52 -3.62 -21.21
CA ARG A 284 4.28 -3.13 -21.78
C ARG A 284 3.67 -2.06 -20.88
N ILE A 285 2.83 -1.23 -21.51
CA ILE A 285 1.91 -0.36 -20.80
C ILE A 285 0.48 -0.72 -21.17
N ILE A 286 -0.42 -0.57 -20.21
CA ILE A 286 -1.86 -0.70 -20.39
C ILE A 286 -2.50 0.64 -20.06
N MET A 287 -3.49 1.03 -20.84
CA MET A 287 -4.13 2.34 -20.73
C MET A 287 -5.58 2.28 -21.22
N SER A 288 -6.35 3.29 -20.89
CA SER A 288 -7.67 3.51 -21.45
C SER A 288 -7.57 4.42 -22.66
N PHE A 289 -8.25 4.06 -23.73
CA PHE A 289 -8.29 4.81 -24.97
C PHE A 289 -9.74 5.13 -25.33
N GLN A 290 -10.06 6.42 -25.40
CA GLN A 290 -11.40 6.89 -25.73
C GLN A 290 -11.52 7.26 -27.20
N THR A 291 -12.53 6.69 -27.87
CA THR A 291 -12.91 7.05 -29.24
C THR A 291 -14.42 7.27 -29.28
N GLY A 292 -14.84 8.47 -29.62
CA GLY A 292 -16.27 8.83 -29.58
C GLY A 292 -16.81 8.84 -28.14
N GLY A 293 -17.91 8.15 -27.88
CA GLY A 293 -18.55 8.05 -26.57
C GLY A 293 -18.10 6.85 -25.71
N ALA A 294 -17.28 5.95 -26.25
CA ALA A 294 -16.82 4.73 -25.59
C ALA A 294 -15.33 4.81 -25.22
N SER A 295 -14.93 4.04 -24.23
CA SER A 295 -13.51 3.85 -23.89
C SER A 295 -13.17 2.37 -23.90
N SER A 296 -11.99 2.03 -24.38
CA SER A 296 -11.48 0.66 -24.45
C SER A 296 -10.15 0.54 -23.72
N ILE A 297 -9.88 -0.63 -23.19
CA ILE A 297 -8.56 -0.96 -22.64
C ILE A 297 -7.64 -1.38 -23.80
N VAL A 298 -6.48 -0.74 -23.86
CA VAL A 298 -5.44 -0.98 -24.87
C VAL A 298 -4.13 -1.29 -24.19
N GLU A 299 -3.45 -2.30 -24.68
CA GLU A 299 -2.08 -2.67 -24.29
C GLU A 299 -1.11 -2.23 -25.38
N MET A 300 0.05 -1.70 -25.03
CA MET A 300 1.13 -1.37 -25.97
C MET A 300 2.43 -2.01 -25.52
N ASP A 301 3.14 -2.67 -26.42
CA ASP A 301 4.52 -3.12 -26.23
C ASP A 301 5.47 -1.93 -26.38
N LEU A 302 6.30 -1.69 -25.39
CA LEU A 302 7.19 -0.51 -25.33
C LEU A 302 8.34 -0.57 -26.33
N ARG A 303 8.76 -1.76 -26.74
CA ARG A 303 9.85 -1.94 -27.69
C ARG A 303 9.38 -1.80 -29.14
N SER A 304 8.32 -2.53 -29.50
CA SER A 304 7.80 -2.54 -30.86
C SER A 304 6.83 -1.42 -31.17
N ARG A 305 6.30 -0.74 -30.13
CA ARG A 305 5.24 0.28 -30.22
C ARG A 305 3.94 -0.23 -30.80
N GLN A 306 3.80 -1.54 -30.92
CA GLN A 306 2.54 -2.13 -31.37
C GLN A 306 1.52 -2.11 -30.23
N SER A 307 0.29 -1.74 -30.56
CA SER A 307 -0.83 -1.72 -29.62
C SER A 307 -1.88 -2.76 -29.97
N ARG A 308 -2.51 -3.29 -28.92
CA ARG A 308 -3.59 -4.27 -29.01
C ARG A 308 -4.77 -3.82 -28.16
N GLN A 309 -5.95 -3.75 -28.74
CA GLN A 309 -7.17 -3.48 -28.02
C GLN A 309 -7.67 -4.76 -27.32
N LEU A 310 -7.90 -4.67 -26.02
CA LEU A 310 -8.33 -5.79 -25.17
C LEU A 310 -9.83 -5.82 -24.96
N THR A 311 -10.50 -4.65 -24.87
CA THR A 311 -11.97 -4.59 -24.75
C THR A 311 -12.58 -3.91 -25.97
N ARG A 312 -13.75 -4.41 -26.41
CA ARG A 312 -14.45 -3.94 -27.62
C ARG A 312 -15.93 -3.83 -27.34
N THR A 313 -16.29 -2.87 -26.52
CA THR A 313 -17.68 -2.60 -26.13
C THR A 313 -18.02 -1.14 -26.35
N GLU A 314 -19.29 -0.79 -26.31
CA GLU A 314 -19.75 0.61 -26.31
C GLU A 314 -19.69 1.22 -24.90
N ALA A 315 -19.20 0.47 -23.90
CA ALA A 315 -19.06 0.90 -22.53
C ALA A 315 -17.84 1.81 -22.33
N ILE A 316 -17.78 2.45 -21.18
CA ILE A 316 -16.63 3.23 -20.72
C ILE A 316 -15.76 2.31 -19.84
N ASP A 317 -14.76 1.67 -20.47
CA ASP A 317 -13.78 0.82 -19.81
C ASP A 317 -12.54 1.64 -19.49
N THR A 318 -12.23 1.83 -18.18
CA THR A 318 -11.13 2.71 -17.75
C THR A 318 -10.35 2.13 -16.56
N GLY A 319 -9.23 2.80 -16.23
CA GLY A 319 -8.42 2.51 -15.03
C GLY A 319 -7.79 1.11 -14.98
N PRO A 320 -7.24 0.56 -16.06
CA PRO A 320 -6.72 -0.80 -16.03
C PRO A 320 -5.49 -0.94 -15.15
N CYS A 321 -5.37 -2.10 -14.47
CA CYS A 321 -4.20 -2.46 -13.67
C CYS A 321 -3.97 -3.97 -13.75
N TYR A 322 -2.73 -4.38 -14.07
CA TYR A 322 -2.35 -5.79 -14.02
C TYR A 322 -2.33 -6.33 -12.60
N ASP A 323 -2.60 -7.62 -12.45
CA ASP A 323 -2.19 -8.38 -11.28
C ASP A 323 -0.65 -8.52 -11.22
N PRO A 324 -0.05 -8.83 -10.06
CA PRO A 324 1.42 -8.91 -9.95
C PRO A 324 2.06 -10.02 -10.79
N THR A 325 1.29 -10.98 -11.29
CA THR A 325 1.77 -12.06 -12.19
C THR A 325 1.66 -11.70 -13.67
N GLY A 326 0.96 -10.61 -14.02
CA GLY A 326 0.68 -10.21 -15.40
C GLY A 326 -0.32 -11.09 -16.14
N ARG A 327 -1.06 -11.95 -15.43
CA ARG A 327 -2.05 -12.86 -16.03
C ARG A 327 -3.43 -12.27 -16.12
N GLN A 328 -3.78 -11.39 -15.18
CA GLN A 328 -5.09 -10.78 -15.10
C GLN A 328 -5.00 -9.25 -15.08
N ILE A 329 -6.09 -8.61 -15.46
CA ILE A 329 -6.25 -7.17 -15.48
C ILE A 329 -7.53 -6.84 -14.74
N VAL A 330 -7.48 -5.96 -13.74
CA VAL A 330 -8.64 -5.31 -13.17
C VAL A 330 -8.87 -3.99 -13.88
N PHE A 331 -10.11 -3.61 -14.09
CA PHE A 331 -10.51 -2.33 -14.67
C PHE A 331 -11.93 -1.95 -14.21
N GLU A 332 -12.35 -0.75 -14.49
CA GLU A 332 -13.71 -0.27 -14.21
C GLU A 332 -14.50 -0.16 -15.51
N SER A 333 -15.80 -0.44 -15.46
CA SER A 333 -16.70 -0.41 -16.59
C SER A 333 -18.13 -0.08 -16.19
N ASP A 334 -18.84 0.67 -17.03
CA ASP A 334 -20.26 0.99 -16.87
C ASP A 334 -21.20 0.09 -17.70
N ARG A 335 -20.69 -1.02 -18.24
CA ARG A 335 -21.43 -1.95 -19.14
C ARG A 335 -22.74 -2.50 -18.58
N ASP A 336 -22.85 -2.59 -17.24
CA ASP A 336 -24.06 -3.04 -16.52
C ASP A 336 -24.85 -1.85 -15.95
N GLY A 337 -24.68 -0.64 -16.51
CA GLY A 337 -25.43 0.57 -16.19
C GLY A 337 -24.76 1.51 -15.19
N THR A 338 -23.93 1.00 -14.26
CA THR A 338 -23.14 1.80 -13.32
C THR A 338 -21.69 1.33 -13.33
N GLN A 339 -20.78 2.24 -13.05
CA GLN A 339 -19.34 1.96 -13.03
C GLN A 339 -19.00 0.97 -11.92
N GLN A 340 -18.49 -0.19 -12.30
CA GLN A 340 -18.17 -1.32 -11.43
C GLN A 340 -16.80 -1.90 -11.78
N LEU A 341 -16.25 -2.72 -10.89
CA LEU A 341 -14.97 -3.39 -11.09
C LEU A 341 -15.15 -4.72 -11.83
N TYR A 342 -14.31 -4.94 -12.82
CA TYR A 342 -14.23 -6.16 -13.63
C TYR A 342 -12.80 -6.70 -13.62
N VAL A 343 -12.67 -7.99 -13.73
CA VAL A 343 -11.39 -8.69 -13.95
C VAL A 343 -11.50 -9.48 -15.25
N MET A 344 -10.44 -9.47 -16.04
CA MET A 344 -10.29 -10.28 -17.25
C MET A 344 -8.90 -10.90 -17.29
N GLU A 345 -8.70 -11.91 -18.13
CA GLU A 345 -7.36 -12.41 -18.44
C GLU A 345 -6.58 -11.36 -19.27
N SER A 346 -5.25 -11.42 -19.22
CA SER A 346 -4.40 -10.42 -19.90
C SER A 346 -4.53 -10.41 -21.43
N ASP A 347 -5.16 -11.44 -22.01
CA ASP A 347 -5.51 -11.47 -23.43
C ASP A 347 -6.85 -10.81 -23.78
N GLY A 348 -7.60 -10.36 -22.76
CA GLY A 348 -8.93 -9.77 -22.86
C GLY A 348 -10.10 -10.76 -22.70
N SER A 349 -9.81 -12.05 -22.54
CA SER A 349 -10.83 -13.09 -22.34
C SER A 349 -11.27 -13.21 -20.88
N GLY A 350 -12.28 -14.04 -20.62
CA GLY A 350 -12.68 -14.44 -19.25
C GLY A 350 -13.19 -13.29 -18.37
N MET A 351 -13.73 -12.26 -18.99
CA MET A 351 -14.20 -11.06 -18.29
C MET A 351 -15.34 -11.37 -17.32
N ARG A 352 -15.21 -10.86 -16.09
CA ARG A 352 -16.22 -11.02 -15.02
C ARG A 352 -16.28 -9.80 -14.12
N ARG A 353 -17.47 -9.44 -13.66
CA ARG A 353 -17.68 -8.42 -12.63
C ARG A 353 -17.26 -8.96 -11.25
N ILE A 354 -16.67 -8.11 -10.41
CA ILE A 354 -16.26 -8.46 -9.06
C ILE A 354 -16.84 -7.54 -7.97
N SER A 355 -17.40 -6.38 -8.31
CA SER A 355 -18.06 -5.50 -7.34
C SER A 355 -19.58 -5.48 -7.56
N TYR A 356 -20.35 -5.62 -6.48
CA TYR A 356 -21.82 -5.71 -6.51
C TYR A 356 -22.51 -4.78 -5.50
N GLY A 357 -21.72 -4.03 -4.71
CA GLY A 357 -22.23 -3.08 -3.76
C GLY A 357 -22.86 -1.85 -4.42
N GLU A 358 -23.61 -1.09 -3.63
CA GLU A 358 -24.17 0.18 -4.07
C GLU A 358 -23.08 1.21 -4.37
N GLY A 359 -23.37 2.16 -5.26
CA GLY A 359 -22.46 3.23 -5.67
C GLY A 359 -21.67 2.91 -6.92
N ARG A 360 -20.65 3.73 -7.19
CA ARG A 360 -19.74 3.61 -8.32
C ARG A 360 -18.35 3.26 -7.83
N TYR A 361 -17.64 2.43 -8.55
CA TYR A 361 -16.28 1.99 -8.24
C TYR A 361 -15.33 2.48 -9.31
N SER A 362 -14.20 3.02 -8.91
CA SER A 362 -13.20 3.58 -9.83
C SER A 362 -11.77 3.40 -9.35
N THR A 363 -10.81 3.70 -10.22
CA THR A 363 -9.36 3.69 -9.95
C THR A 363 -8.85 2.41 -9.29
N PRO A 364 -9.18 1.21 -9.80
CA PRO A 364 -8.73 -0.02 -9.19
C PRO A 364 -7.21 -0.18 -9.28
N VAL A 365 -6.60 -0.69 -8.22
CA VAL A 365 -5.16 -0.98 -8.16
C VAL A 365 -4.94 -2.31 -7.48
N TRP A 366 -4.35 -3.25 -8.19
CA TRP A 366 -4.03 -4.56 -7.64
C TRP A 366 -2.89 -4.48 -6.62
N SER A 367 -3.05 -5.15 -5.48
CA SER A 367 -2.00 -5.28 -4.47
C SER A 367 -0.78 -6.01 -5.04
N PRO A 368 0.46 -5.61 -4.70
CA PRO A 368 1.66 -6.36 -5.07
C PRO A 368 1.68 -7.81 -4.56
N ARG A 369 0.85 -8.13 -3.56
CA ARG A 369 0.68 -9.50 -3.01
C ARG A 369 -0.32 -10.33 -3.80
N GLY A 370 -1.13 -9.72 -4.65
CA GLY A 370 -2.19 -10.37 -5.41
C GLY A 370 -3.46 -10.70 -4.61
N ASP A 371 -3.50 -10.39 -3.34
CA ASP A 371 -4.55 -10.77 -2.39
C ASP A 371 -5.75 -9.80 -2.36
N TYR A 372 -5.52 -8.52 -2.71
CA TYR A 372 -6.54 -7.48 -2.72
C TYR A 372 -6.43 -6.57 -3.95
N ILE A 373 -7.54 -5.90 -4.26
CA ILE A 373 -7.66 -4.80 -5.20
C ILE A 373 -8.15 -3.60 -4.39
N ALA A 374 -7.37 -2.52 -4.35
CA ALA A 374 -7.81 -1.24 -3.79
C ALA A 374 -8.62 -0.48 -4.84
N PHE A 375 -9.59 0.32 -4.40
CA PHE A 375 -10.45 1.10 -5.29
C PHE A 375 -10.93 2.39 -4.61
N THR A 376 -11.43 3.31 -5.41
CA THR A 376 -12.24 4.44 -4.95
C THR A 376 -13.71 4.09 -5.13
N LYS A 377 -14.52 4.29 -4.09
CA LYS A 377 -15.98 4.10 -4.12
C LYS A 377 -16.70 5.42 -3.95
N GLN A 378 -17.53 5.80 -4.90
CA GLN A 378 -18.43 6.92 -4.80
C GLN A 378 -19.80 6.43 -4.30
N TYR A 379 -20.15 6.81 -3.07
CA TYR A 379 -21.42 6.43 -2.44
C TYR A 379 -21.88 7.50 -1.46
N GLY A 380 -23.19 7.81 -1.44
CA GLY A 380 -23.77 8.78 -0.52
C GLY A 380 -23.18 10.20 -0.62
N GLY A 381 -22.65 10.60 -1.80
CA GLY A 381 -21.98 11.89 -2.00
C GLY A 381 -20.53 11.93 -1.50
N GLN A 382 -19.97 10.80 -1.10
CA GLN A 382 -18.60 10.65 -0.63
C GLN A 382 -17.77 9.83 -1.61
N PHE A 383 -16.45 10.04 -1.59
CA PHE A 383 -15.46 9.21 -2.27
C PHE A 383 -14.58 8.55 -1.20
N LEU A 384 -14.54 7.24 -1.18
CA LEU A 384 -13.97 6.43 -0.12
C LEU A 384 -12.95 5.44 -0.71
N ILE A 385 -11.86 5.20 0.00
CA ILE A 385 -10.92 4.14 -0.37
C ILE A 385 -11.38 2.84 0.27
N GLY A 386 -11.46 1.79 -0.54
CA GLY A 386 -11.81 0.45 -0.10
C GLY A 386 -10.88 -0.61 -0.72
N VAL A 387 -11.02 -1.84 -0.24
CA VAL A 387 -10.35 -3.02 -0.77
C VAL A 387 -11.36 -4.15 -0.98
N ILE A 388 -11.11 -4.98 -1.96
CA ILE A 388 -11.91 -6.18 -2.29
C ILE A 388 -10.95 -7.29 -2.75
N LYS A 389 -11.28 -8.55 -2.49
CA LYS A 389 -10.51 -9.67 -3.03
C LYS A 389 -10.77 -9.83 -4.55
N PRO A 390 -9.81 -10.43 -5.30
CA PRO A 390 -9.98 -10.62 -6.73
C PRO A 390 -11.20 -11.47 -7.14
N ASP A 391 -11.71 -12.31 -6.23
CA ASP A 391 -12.92 -13.09 -6.42
C ASP A 391 -14.22 -12.32 -6.16
N GLY A 392 -14.12 -11.06 -5.69
CA GLY A 392 -15.26 -10.20 -5.33
C GLY A 392 -15.72 -10.31 -3.89
N SER A 393 -15.10 -11.15 -3.08
CA SER A 393 -15.43 -11.28 -1.65
C SER A 393 -14.67 -10.28 -0.78
N GLY A 394 -15.10 -10.12 0.46
CA GLY A 394 -14.36 -9.35 1.47
C GLY A 394 -14.22 -7.87 1.18
N GLU A 395 -15.19 -7.27 0.48
CA GLU A 395 -15.23 -5.80 0.30
C GLU A 395 -15.29 -5.12 1.67
N ARG A 396 -14.43 -4.12 1.86
CA ARG A 396 -14.45 -3.25 3.03
C ARG A 396 -13.92 -1.86 2.69
N ILE A 397 -14.48 -0.85 3.34
CA ILE A 397 -14.04 0.54 3.25
C ILE A 397 -12.99 0.77 4.34
N LEU A 398 -11.90 1.42 3.96
CA LEU A 398 -10.78 1.72 4.85
C LEU A 398 -10.80 3.16 5.38
N THR A 399 -11.37 4.11 4.61
CA THR A 399 -11.32 5.53 4.95
C THR A 399 -12.70 6.07 5.30
N GLU A 400 -12.67 7.12 6.11
CA GLU A 400 -13.81 8.00 6.32
C GLU A 400 -13.55 9.37 5.69
N GLY A 401 -14.58 10.18 5.48
CA GLY A 401 -14.47 11.56 5.00
C GLY A 401 -14.98 11.78 3.58
N PHE A 402 -14.91 13.02 3.12
CA PHE A 402 -15.68 13.50 1.98
C PHE A 402 -15.12 13.07 0.62
N HIS A 403 -13.80 13.15 0.41
CA HIS A 403 -13.23 13.03 -0.94
C HIS A 403 -11.85 12.37 -0.90
N ASN A 404 -11.83 11.06 -0.94
CA ASN A 404 -10.59 10.26 -0.95
C ASN A 404 -10.48 9.52 -2.28
N GLU A 405 -9.37 9.69 -3.02
CA GLU A 405 -9.19 9.11 -4.34
C GLU A 405 -7.76 8.63 -4.60
N GLY A 406 -7.62 7.87 -5.68
CA GLY A 406 -6.35 7.49 -6.28
C GLY A 406 -5.46 6.63 -5.39
N PRO A 407 -5.94 5.44 -4.93
CA PRO A 407 -5.13 4.58 -4.09
C PRO A 407 -3.89 4.05 -4.83
N THR A 408 -2.79 3.92 -4.09
CA THR A 408 -1.57 3.24 -4.52
C THR A 408 -1.03 2.40 -3.38
N TRP A 409 -0.42 1.25 -3.67
CA TRP A 409 0.12 0.34 -2.67
C TRP A 409 1.59 0.57 -2.39
N ALA A 410 2.00 0.46 -1.14
CA ALA A 410 3.38 0.18 -0.80
C ALA A 410 3.82 -1.17 -1.38
N PRO A 411 5.10 -1.36 -1.73
CA PRO A 411 5.55 -2.59 -2.41
C PRO A 411 5.36 -3.87 -1.60
N ASN A 412 5.18 -3.78 -0.28
CA ASN A 412 4.86 -4.93 0.55
C ASN A 412 3.35 -5.26 0.63
N GLY A 413 2.47 -4.46 0.02
CA GLY A 413 1.02 -4.68 -0.01
C GLY A 413 0.32 -4.51 1.35
N ARG A 414 0.94 -3.78 2.30
CA ARG A 414 0.37 -3.56 3.64
C ARG A 414 -0.20 -2.18 3.84
N VAL A 415 0.37 -1.20 3.17
CA VAL A 415 0.01 0.21 3.32
C VAL A 415 -0.47 0.73 1.98
N LEU A 416 -1.52 1.53 2.02
CA LEU A 416 -1.99 2.31 0.89
C LEU A 416 -1.64 3.77 1.09
N MET A 417 -1.46 4.47 -0.01
CA MET A 417 -1.40 5.92 -0.05
C MET A 417 -2.50 6.41 -0.99
N PHE A 418 -3.11 7.53 -0.68
CA PHE A 418 -4.20 8.14 -1.44
C PHE A 418 -4.17 9.65 -1.22
N PHE A 419 -4.94 10.42 -1.99
CA PHE A 419 -5.14 11.82 -1.66
C PHE A 419 -6.57 12.08 -1.15
N ARG A 420 -6.67 13.08 -0.26
CA ARG A 420 -7.93 13.61 0.24
C ARG A 420 -8.05 15.07 -0.12
N ASP A 421 -9.11 15.45 -0.82
CA ASP A 421 -9.40 16.86 -1.08
C ASP A 421 -10.15 17.47 0.11
N HIS A 422 -9.60 18.55 0.64
CA HIS A 422 -10.19 19.30 1.73
C HIS A 422 -11.07 20.41 1.18
N PRO A 423 -12.31 20.60 1.69
CA PRO A 423 -13.22 21.61 1.20
C PRO A 423 -12.80 23.03 1.61
N GLY A 424 -13.38 24.02 0.94
CA GLY A 424 -13.25 25.44 1.26
C GLY A 424 -12.23 26.19 0.42
N PRO A 425 -12.18 27.54 0.56
CA PRO A 425 -11.33 28.40 -0.27
C PRO A 425 -9.83 28.17 -0.10
N ARG A 426 -9.40 27.71 1.08
CA ARG A 426 -8.00 27.33 1.37
C ARG A 426 -7.82 25.81 1.37
N GLY A 427 -8.83 25.06 1.00
CA GLY A 427 -8.78 23.62 0.89
C GLY A 427 -8.05 23.15 -0.36
N GLY A 428 -7.74 21.88 -0.39
CA GLY A 428 -7.09 21.24 -1.52
C GLY A 428 -6.58 19.85 -1.20
N PRO A 429 -6.07 19.13 -2.20
CA PRO A 429 -5.65 17.75 -2.03
C PRO A 429 -4.41 17.64 -1.15
N ARG A 430 -4.40 16.62 -0.29
CA ARG A 430 -3.25 16.23 0.54
C ARG A 430 -3.11 14.72 0.52
N ILE A 431 -1.89 14.25 0.61
CA ILE A 431 -1.58 12.82 0.59
C ILE A 431 -1.70 12.25 1.99
N TYR A 432 -2.34 11.10 2.08
CA TYR A 432 -2.50 10.30 3.29
C TYR A 432 -2.02 8.87 3.03
N SER A 433 -1.53 8.22 4.08
CA SER A 433 -1.32 6.77 4.10
C SER A 433 -2.27 6.11 5.10
N ILE A 434 -2.64 4.86 4.84
CA ILE A 434 -3.47 4.04 5.72
C ILE A 434 -3.01 2.58 5.59
N ASP A 435 -2.98 1.86 6.70
CA ASP A 435 -2.68 0.43 6.61
C ASP A 435 -3.91 -0.38 6.16
N LEU A 436 -3.69 -1.63 5.79
CA LEU A 436 -4.72 -2.53 5.30
C LEU A 436 -5.81 -2.82 6.36
N THR A 437 -5.56 -2.56 7.64
CA THR A 437 -6.56 -2.70 8.71
C THR A 437 -7.51 -1.52 8.79
N GLY A 438 -7.15 -0.37 8.21
CA GLY A 438 -7.92 0.87 8.24
C GLY A 438 -7.69 1.73 9.48
N TYR A 439 -6.77 1.37 10.38
CA TYR A 439 -6.60 2.09 11.66
C TYR A 439 -5.45 3.10 11.70
N ASN A 440 -4.40 2.91 10.95
CA ASN A 440 -3.20 3.73 11.01
C ASN A 440 -3.18 4.79 9.89
N GLU A 441 -4.20 5.65 9.85
CA GLU A 441 -4.26 6.74 8.88
C GLU A 441 -3.33 7.88 9.29
N ARG A 442 -2.50 8.38 8.34
CA ARG A 442 -1.53 9.45 8.57
C ARG A 442 -1.49 10.43 7.41
N LEU A 443 -1.38 11.72 7.73
CA LEU A 443 -1.05 12.76 6.76
C LEU A 443 0.44 12.65 6.39
N ILE A 444 0.75 12.60 5.09
CA ILE A 444 2.13 12.72 4.60
C ILE A 444 2.42 14.20 4.34
N PRO A 445 3.42 14.78 5.01
CA PRO A 445 3.72 16.20 4.87
C PRO A 445 4.26 16.52 3.48
N THR A 446 3.69 17.54 2.85
CA THR A 446 4.16 18.09 1.57
C THR A 446 4.20 19.62 1.67
N PRO A 447 5.14 20.29 0.98
CA PRO A 447 5.25 21.77 1.04
C PRO A 447 4.03 22.51 0.50
N SER A 448 3.31 21.88 -0.43
CA SER A 448 2.14 22.41 -1.13
C SER A 448 1.00 21.40 -1.14
N PHE A 449 -0.08 21.68 -1.83
CA PHE A 449 -1.11 20.66 -2.10
C PHE A 449 -0.52 19.54 -2.96
N ALA A 450 -1.03 18.34 -2.78
CA ALA A 450 -0.51 17.15 -3.44
C ALA A 450 -1.63 16.16 -3.77
N SER A 451 -1.65 15.66 -5.02
CA SER A 451 -2.61 14.68 -5.50
C SER A 451 -1.94 13.56 -6.31
N ASP A 452 -2.69 12.55 -6.69
CA ASP A 452 -2.28 11.42 -7.54
C ASP A 452 -0.96 10.75 -7.12
N PRO A 453 -0.81 10.32 -5.86
CA PRO A 453 0.40 9.65 -5.44
C PRO A 453 0.59 8.31 -6.17
N ALA A 454 1.83 7.96 -6.47
CA ALA A 454 2.20 6.64 -6.91
C ALA A 454 3.46 6.18 -6.18
N TRP A 455 3.38 5.00 -5.59
CA TRP A 455 4.47 4.41 -4.80
C TRP A 455 5.44 3.68 -5.71
N SER A 456 6.75 3.85 -5.46
CA SER A 456 7.79 3.14 -6.19
C SER A 456 7.93 1.69 -5.71
N PRO A 457 8.54 0.79 -6.49
CA PRO A 457 9.15 -0.41 -5.95
C PRO A 457 10.24 -0.05 -4.94
N LEU A 458 10.76 -1.04 -4.19
CA LEU A 458 11.95 -0.86 -3.37
C LEU A 458 13.13 -0.39 -4.23
N LEU A 459 13.90 0.55 -3.70
CA LEU A 459 15.10 1.04 -4.37
C LEU A 459 16.19 -0.03 -4.29
N SER A 460 16.73 -0.45 -5.44
CA SER A 460 17.84 -1.40 -5.54
C SER A 460 19.18 -0.71 -5.27
#